data_734f0948f8296dfc34e4d348792a5181
#
_entry.id   734f0948f8296dfc34e4d348792a5181
#
_cell.length_a   1.000
_cell.length_b   1.000
_cell.length_c   1.000
_cell.angle_alpha   90.00
_cell.angle_beta   90.00
_cell.angle_gamma   90.00
#
_symmetry.space_group_name_H-M   'P 1'
#
loop_
_entity.id
_entity.type
_entity.pdbx_description
1 polymer ?
#
loop_
_entity_poly.entity_id
_entity_poly.type
_entity_poly.pdbx_seq_one_letter_code
_entity_poly.pdbx_strand_id
1 'polypeptide(L)'
;VKYFVTLFIIVISCNTFAQQQKTNEIWNGADAFSMDNLGNLYIIKESVVFKADTSGRILLTYSNNNQDRFTYVDAIDPLRIMLFADEFSIVSFLDNKLALQSVINLREQNFYDIKAVCNATDGFWCYDHSQQQLFKYNFTLQKIAETQPLALLLNNPLSITSMCANDKWVACLNNNSGILIFDRLGSYVRSFDAKHASCIMLLENMLVYAENNELIFIDLKLNLETSRLKTDINNINSIKWFHNCFYLLANNKIIQIAYKKD
;
A
#
# COMPACT_ATOMS: atom_id res chain seq x y z
N VAL A 1 5.92 -34.87 -67.39
CA VAL A 1 6.53 -35.00 -66.07
C VAL A 1 5.87 -34.00 -65.17
N LYS A 2 4.97 -34.47 -64.28
CA LYS A 2 4.30 -33.62 -63.27
C LYS A 2 5.12 -33.69 -61.96
N TYR A 3 5.64 -32.58 -61.53
CA TYR A 3 6.28 -32.47 -60.20
C TYR A 3 5.19 -32.22 -59.17
N PHE A 4 5.05 -33.12 -58.17
CA PHE A 4 4.23 -32.98 -57.02
C PHE A 4 5.13 -32.33 -55.92
N VAL A 5 4.88 -31.08 -55.59
CA VAL A 5 5.55 -30.42 -54.47
C VAL A 5 4.72 -30.66 -53.22
N THR A 6 5.22 -31.52 -52.33
CA THR A 6 4.61 -31.77 -51.01
C THR A 6 5.06 -30.70 -50.05
N LEU A 7 4.15 -29.80 -49.67
CA LEU A 7 4.40 -28.76 -48.68
C LEU A 7 4.32 -29.37 -47.26
N PHE A 8 5.46 -29.48 -46.58
CA PHE A 8 5.53 -29.95 -45.17
C PHE A 8 5.29 -28.77 -44.25
N ILE A 9 4.09 -28.64 -43.67
CA ILE A 9 3.79 -27.64 -42.64
C ILE A 9 4.29 -28.18 -41.31
N ILE A 10 5.40 -27.62 -40.80
CA ILE A 10 5.89 -27.87 -39.45
C ILE A 10 5.06 -26.97 -38.52
N VAL A 11 4.11 -27.55 -37.79
CA VAL A 11 3.41 -26.92 -36.69
C VAL A 11 4.35 -26.91 -35.51
N ILE A 12 5.03 -25.79 -35.27
CA ILE A 12 5.76 -25.56 -34.04
C ILE A 12 4.72 -25.23 -32.93
N SER A 13 4.36 -26.22 -32.13
CA SER A 13 3.60 -26.02 -30.93
C SER A 13 4.49 -25.27 -29.92
N CYS A 14 4.36 -23.97 -29.83
CA CYS A 14 4.89 -23.22 -28.70
C CYS A 14 4.14 -23.65 -27.43
N ASN A 15 4.70 -24.62 -26.70
CA ASN A 15 4.29 -24.86 -25.34
C ASN A 15 4.73 -23.66 -24.50
N THR A 16 3.87 -22.67 -24.35
CA THR A 16 3.99 -21.67 -23.31
C THR A 16 3.79 -22.39 -21.98
N PHE A 17 4.89 -22.80 -21.34
CA PHE A 17 4.85 -23.18 -19.94
C PHE A 17 4.43 -21.92 -19.18
N ALA A 18 3.16 -21.82 -18.84
CA ALA A 18 2.69 -20.89 -17.82
C ALA A 18 3.46 -21.28 -16.54
N GLN A 19 4.45 -20.48 -16.17
CA GLN A 19 5.21 -20.70 -14.96
C GLN A 19 4.24 -20.48 -13.81
N GLN A 20 3.76 -21.59 -13.22
CA GLN A 20 2.81 -21.55 -12.11
C GLN A 20 3.50 -20.79 -10.97
N GLN A 21 2.98 -19.62 -10.65
CA GLN A 21 3.52 -18.75 -9.62
C GLN A 21 3.36 -19.46 -8.27
N LYS A 22 4.46 -19.75 -7.60
CA LYS A 22 4.43 -20.42 -6.30
C LYS A 22 3.84 -19.46 -5.27
N THR A 23 2.61 -19.73 -4.84
CA THR A 23 1.89 -19.00 -3.80
C THR A 23 2.00 -19.75 -2.48
N ASN A 24 2.13 -18.99 -1.38
CA ASN A 24 2.15 -19.54 -0.04
C ASN A 24 1.24 -18.70 0.86
N GLU A 25 0.22 -19.31 1.48
CA GLU A 25 -0.63 -18.64 2.46
C GLU A 25 0.14 -18.53 3.78
N ILE A 26 0.37 -17.28 4.23
CA ILE A 26 1.11 -16.96 5.46
C ILE A 26 0.18 -16.78 6.65
N TRP A 27 -1.00 -16.18 6.42
CA TRP A 27 -1.94 -15.82 7.49
C TRP A 27 -3.38 -15.85 7.02
N ASN A 28 -4.31 -16.15 7.95
CA ASN A 28 -5.74 -16.16 7.68
C ASN A 28 -6.50 -15.31 8.71
N GLY A 29 -7.47 -14.54 8.22
CA GLY A 29 -8.30 -13.66 9.05
C GLY A 29 -7.62 -12.32 9.36
N ALA A 30 -6.82 -11.76 8.44
CA ALA A 30 -6.25 -10.41 8.55
C ALA A 30 -7.25 -9.37 8.04
N ASP A 31 -7.48 -8.31 8.81
CA ASP A 31 -8.25 -7.13 8.38
C ASP A 31 -7.34 -6.12 7.66
N ALA A 32 -6.12 -5.93 8.16
CA ALA A 32 -5.09 -5.11 7.55
C ALA A 32 -3.70 -5.68 7.87
N PHE A 33 -2.70 -5.32 7.07
CA PHE A 33 -1.32 -5.67 7.38
C PHE A 33 -0.32 -4.65 6.82
N SER A 34 0.84 -4.62 7.45
CA SER A 34 2.04 -3.96 6.94
C SER A 34 3.26 -4.84 7.17
N MET A 35 4.39 -4.40 6.64
CA MET A 35 5.65 -5.11 6.77
C MET A 35 6.79 -4.11 6.94
N ASP A 36 7.71 -4.41 7.85
CA ASP A 36 8.92 -3.61 8.02
C ASP A 36 10.05 -4.07 7.08
N ASN A 37 11.12 -3.28 7.04
CA ASN A 37 12.30 -3.58 6.22
C ASN A 37 13.16 -4.73 6.77
N LEU A 38 12.81 -5.29 7.94
CA LEU A 38 13.44 -6.46 8.55
C LEU A 38 12.67 -7.75 8.24
N GLY A 39 11.50 -7.64 7.57
CA GLY A 39 10.65 -8.76 7.20
C GLY A 39 9.62 -9.14 8.26
N ASN A 40 9.42 -8.35 9.31
CA ASN A 40 8.35 -8.62 10.24
C ASN A 40 7.01 -8.16 9.65
N LEU A 41 5.99 -8.99 9.79
CA LEU A 41 4.59 -8.69 9.47
C LEU A 41 3.92 -8.07 10.69
N TYR A 42 3.15 -7.00 10.46
CA TYR A 42 2.27 -6.38 11.46
C TYR A 42 0.85 -6.53 10.95
N ILE A 43 0.06 -7.33 11.64
CA ILE A 43 -1.24 -7.82 11.18
C ILE A 43 -2.31 -7.36 12.15
N ILE A 44 -3.33 -6.68 11.65
CA ILE A 44 -4.54 -6.37 12.42
C ILE A 44 -5.55 -7.47 12.17
N LYS A 45 -6.07 -8.04 13.25
CA LYS A 45 -7.23 -8.92 13.24
C LYS A 45 -8.15 -8.49 14.37
N GLU A 46 -9.37 -8.09 14.01
CA GLU A 46 -10.32 -7.47 14.93
C GLU A 46 -9.71 -6.18 15.55
N SER A 47 -9.42 -6.17 16.83
CA SER A 47 -8.76 -5.03 17.50
C SER A 47 -7.37 -5.36 18.02
N VAL A 48 -6.80 -6.49 17.57
CA VAL A 48 -5.48 -6.98 18.02
C VAL A 48 -4.46 -6.81 16.91
N VAL A 49 -3.28 -6.34 17.28
CA VAL A 49 -2.12 -6.23 16.39
C VAL A 49 -1.15 -7.36 16.70
N PHE A 50 -0.83 -8.16 15.70
CA PHE A 50 0.14 -9.25 15.80
C PHE A 50 1.41 -8.84 15.06
N LYS A 51 2.56 -8.99 15.70
CA LYS A 51 3.85 -9.01 15.02
C LYS A 51 4.23 -10.45 14.75
N ALA A 52 4.49 -10.79 13.50
CA ALA A 52 4.86 -12.14 13.07
C ALA A 52 6.10 -12.12 12.17
N ASP A 53 6.77 -13.25 12.03
CA ASP A 53 7.82 -13.44 11.03
C ASP A 53 7.22 -13.77 9.64
N THR A 54 8.08 -13.89 8.63
CA THR A 54 7.68 -14.21 7.24
C THR A 54 7.02 -15.59 7.08
N SER A 55 7.08 -16.46 8.08
CA SER A 55 6.38 -17.74 8.10
C SER A 55 4.99 -17.67 8.75
N GLY A 56 4.61 -16.49 9.29
CA GLY A 56 3.36 -16.27 10.03
C GLY A 56 3.45 -16.67 11.51
N ARG A 57 4.64 -17.01 12.03
CA ARG A 57 4.81 -17.31 13.47
C ARG A 57 4.72 -16.02 14.27
N ILE A 58 3.79 -15.97 15.24
CA ILE A 58 3.58 -14.81 16.12
C ILE A 58 4.80 -14.62 17.02
N LEU A 59 5.32 -13.41 17.03
CA LEU A 59 6.43 -12.97 17.87
C LEU A 59 5.93 -12.15 19.07
N LEU A 60 5.01 -11.22 18.83
CA LEU A 60 4.44 -10.31 19.82
C LEU A 60 2.98 -10.03 19.50
N THR A 61 2.24 -9.57 20.49
CA THR A 61 0.84 -9.17 20.37
C THR A 61 0.59 -7.88 21.14
N TYR A 62 -0.20 -6.98 20.55
CA TYR A 62 -0.67 -5.76 21.19
C TYR A 62 -2.18 -5.68 21.09
N SER A 63 -2.83 -5.39 22.20
CA SER A 63 -4.26 -5.08 22.26
C SER A 63 -4.46 -3.75 22.95
N ASN A 64 -5.32 -2.91 22.37
CA ASN A 64 -5.72 -1.65 23.02
C ASN A 64 -6.89 -1.91 23.96
N ASN A 65 -6.78 -1.42 25.20
CA ASN A 65 -7.87 -1.51 26.19
C ASN A 65 -9.01 -0.50 25.91
N ASN A 66 -8.81 0.46 25.03
CA ASN A 66 -9.72 1.59 24.79
C ASN A 66 -10.79 1.33 23.74
N GLN A 67 -11.04 0.10 23.33
CA GLN A 67 -12.06 -0.28 22.34
C GLN A 67 -11.91 0.36 20.94
N ASP A 68 -10.86 1.17 20.69
CA ASP A 68 -10.63 1.75 19.36
C ASP A 68 -10.28 0.63 18.37
N ARG A 69 -11.06 0.47 17.33
CA ARG A 69 -10.76 -0.48 16.27
C ARG A 69 -9.74 0.12 15.31
N PHE A 70 -8.55 -0.47 15.27
CA PHE A 70 -7.56 -0.10 14.26
C PHE A 70 -7.98 -0.63 12.89
N THR A 71 -7.98 0.25 11.88
CA THR A 71 -8.33 -0.07 10.49
C THR A 71 -7.11 -0.04 9.57
N TYR A 72 -6.00 0.54 10.03
CA TYR A 72 -4.79 0.67 9.23
C TYR A 72 -3.53 0.53 10.09
N VAL A 73 -2.51 -0.09 9.50
CA VAL A 73 -1.16 -0.21 10.07
C VAL A 73 -0.11 0.14 9.02
N ASP A 74 0.88 0.92 9.44
CA ASP A 74 2.06 1.23 8.63
C ASP A 74 3.33 1.00 9.44
N ALA A 75 4.11 0.02 9.06
CA ALA A 75 5.33 -0.42 9.73
C ALA A 75 6.60 -0.19 8.87
N ILE A 76 6.56 0.75 7.92
CA ILE A 76 7.71 1.06 7.06
C ILE A 76 8.92 1.51 7.90
N ASP A 77 8.68 2.19 9.00
CA ASP A 77 9.68 2.45 10.05
C ASP A 77 9.51 1.42 11.17
N PRO A 78 10.46 0.47 11.34
CA PRO A 78 10.35 -0.57 12.36
C PRO A 78 10.44 -0.03 13.80
N LEU A 79 10.87 1.21 14.00
CA LEU A 79 10.94 1.85 15.31
C LEU A 79 9.68 2.65 15.64
N ARG A 80 8.78 2.83 14.66
CA ARG A 80 7.54 3.62 14.79
C ARG A 80 6.44 2.99 13.96
N ILE A 81 5.83 1.96 14.52
CA ILE A 81 4.69 1.30 13.91
C ILE A 81 3.48 2.21 14.10
N MET A 82 2.95 2.74 13.02
CA MET A 82 1.76 3.60 13.04
C MET A 82 0.51 2.75 12.93
N LEU A 83 -0.44 2.98 13.83
CA LEU A 83 -1.80 2.43 13.81
C LEU A 83 -2.78 3.58 13.65
N PHE A 84 -3.85 3.36 12.91
CA PHE A 84 -4.91 4.35 12.74
C PHE A 84 -6.27 3.75 13.04
N ALA A 85 -7.04 4.45 13.88
CA ALA A 85 -8.44 4.19 14.16
C ALA A 85 -9.27 5.32 13.51
N ASP A 86 -9.84 5.03 12.36
CA ASP A 86 -10.51 6.02 11.49
C ASP A 86 -11.77 6.59 12.13
N GLU A 87 -12.55 5.77 12.84
CA GLU A 87 -13.78 6.20 13.52
C GLU A 87 -13.55 7.37 14.47
N PHE A 88 -12.42 7.36 15.19
CA PHE A 88 -12.06 8.38 16.19
C PHE A 88 -10.98 9.36 15.69
N SER A 89 -10.44 9.15 14.49
CA SER A 89 -9.30 9.91 13.95
C SER A 89 -8.08 9.87 14.88
N ILE A 90 -7.80 8.70 15.47
CA ILE A 90 -6.69 8.48 16.39
C ILE A 90 -5.55 7.79 15.67
N VAL A 91 -4.35 8.38 15.76
CA VAL A 91 -3.08 7.77 15.36
C VAL A 91 -2.31 7.35 16.60
N SER A 92 -1.92 6.08 16.64
CA SER A 92 -1.07 5.54 17.72
C SER A 92 0.26 5.08 17.15
N PHE A 93 1.36 5.36 17.86
CA PHE A 93 2.68 4.88 17.50
C PHE A 93 3.17 3.85 18.51
N LEU A 94 3.61 2.71 18.02
CA LEU A 94 4.24 1.66 18.80
C LEU A 94 5.73 1.55 18.44
N ASP A 95 6.53 1.07 19.36
CA ASP A 95 7.92 0.67 19.08
C ASP A 95 7.99 -0.74 18.47
N ASN A 96 9.20 -1.21 18.20
CA ASN A 96 9.45 -2.53 17.62
C ASN A 96 9.10 -3.71 18.55
N LYS A 97 8.83 -3.44 19.83
CA LYS A 97 8.34 -4.41 20.82
C LYS A 97 6.83 -4.31 21.03
N LEU A 98 6.15 -3.52 20.21
CA LEU A 98 4.74 -3.18 20.32
C LEU A 98 4.38 -2.43 21.61
N ALA A 99 5.34 -1.73 22.24
CA ALA A 99 5.04 -0.84 23.36
C ALA A 99 4.52 0.50 22.82
N LEU A 100 3.42 1.00 23.41
CA LEU A 100 2.81 2.27 23.04
C LEU A 100 3.76 3.43 23.38
N GLN A 101 4.12 4.22 22.36
CA GLN A 101 4.97 5.41 22.50
C GLN A 101 4.16 6.69 22.58
N SER A 102 3.16 6.85 21.72
CA SER A 102 2.32 8.06 21.71
C SER A 102 0.96 7.77 21.08
N VAL A 103 -0.01 8.58 21.47
CA VAL A 103 -1.36 8.61 20.89
C VAL A 103 -1.67 10.04 20.50
N ILE A 104 -2.13 10.22 19.29
CA ILE A 104 -2.49 11.51 18.72
C ILE A 104 -3.96 11.47 18.36
N ASN A 105 -4.76 12.32 19.00
CA ASN A 105 -6.12 12.56 18.60
C ASN A 105 -6.15 13.71 17.58
N LEU A 106 -6.35 13.39 16.32
CA LEU A 106 -6.35 14.40 15.25
C LEU A 106 -7.55 15.35 15.36
N ARG A 107 -8.64 14.98 16.02
CA ARG A 107 -9.76 15.89 16.28
C ARG A 107 -9.36 17.06 17.19
N GLU A 108 -8.42 16.85 18.12
CA GLU A 108 -7.86 17.92 18.97
C GLU A 108 -6.97 18.88 18.18
N GLN A 109 -6.55 18.49 16.97
CA GLN A 109 -5.84 19.31 16.01
C GLN A 109 -6.77 19.96 14.96
N ASN A 110 -8.08 19.99 15.22
CA ASN A 110 -9.13 20.50 14.33
C ASN A 110 -9.30 19.71 13.01
N PHE A 111 -8.96 18.43 13.02
CA PHE A 111 -9.26 17.51 11.92
C PHE A 111 -10.43 16.61 12.28
N TYR A 112 -11.51 16.70 11.52
CA TYR A 112 -12.75 16.02 11.85
C TYR A 112 -13.11 14.89 10.89
N ASP A 113 -12.45 14.81 9.74
CA ASP A 113 -12.77 13.83 8.68
C ASP A 113 -11.52 13.26 8.02
N ILE A 114 -10.61 12.72 8.83
CA ILE A 114 -9.41 12.04 8.32
C ILE A 114 -9.79 10.68 7.76
N LYS A 115 -9.46 10.46 6.47
CA LYS A 115 -9.78 9.23 5.74
C LYS A 115 -8.56 8.34 5.45
N ALA A 116 -7.38 8.93 5.40
CA ALA A 116 -6.17 8.17 5.13
C ALA A 116 -4.97 8.79 5.86
N VAL A 117 -4.06 7.95 6.27
CA VAL A 117 -2.78 8.32 6.88
C VAL A 117 -1.66 7.44 6.33
N CYS A 118 -0.42 7.92 6.36
CA CYS A 118 0.76 7.08 6.12
C CYS A 118 1.99 7.66 6.83
N ASN A 119 2.92 6.78 7.21
CA ASN A 119 4.22 7.19 7.72
C ASN A 119 5.03 7.95 6.66
N ALA A 120 5.89 8.83 7.13
CA ALA A 120 6.96 9.46 6.37
C ALA A 120 8.23 9.48 7.23
N THR A 121 9.40 9.66 6.62
CA THR A 121 10.71 9.59 7.31
C THR A 121 10.80 10.55 8.49
N ASP A 122 10.25 11.75 8.35
CA ASP A 122 10.33 12.86 9.31
C ASP A 122 8.99 13.18 9.98
N GLY A 123 7.99 12.27 9.86
CA GLY A 123 6.66 12.48 10.41
C GLY A 123 5.62 11.56 9.78
N PHE A 124 4.43 12.06 9.57
CA PHE A 124 3.35 11.33 8.92
C PHE A 124 2.48 12.27 8.09
N TRP A 125 1.85 11.73 7.06
CA TRP A 125 0.85 12.40 6.27
C TRP A 125 -0.55 11.99 6.71
N CYS A 126 -1.50 12.92 6.66
CA CYS A 126 -2.92 12.65 6.77
C CYS A 126 -3.71 13.40 5.69
N TYR A 127 -4.78 12.78 5.22
CA TYR A 127 -5.74 13.39 4.30
C TYR A 127 -7.02 13.75 5.04
N ASP A 128 -7.35 15.05 5.06
CA ASP A 128 -8.63 15.55 5.56
C ASP A 128 -9.61 15.68 4.39
N HIS A 129 -10.65 14.88 4.40
CA HIS A 129 -11.68 14.87 3.37
C HIS A 129 -12.53 16.14 3.40
N SER A 130 -12.76 16.75 4.57
CA SER A 130 -13.55 17.95 4.70
C SER A 130 -12.84 19.16 4.09
N GLN A 131 -11.52 19.24 4.24
CA GLN A 131 -10.68 20.30 3.69
C GLN A 131 -10.16 19.96 2.28
N GLN A 132 -10.29 18.71 1.83
CA GLN A 132 -9.74 18.22 0.57
C GLN A 132 -8.24 18.51 0.45
N GLN A 133 -7.48 18.26 1.54
CA GLN A 133 -6.05 18.55 1.62
C GLN A 133 -5.28 17.44 2.28
N LEU A 134 -4.00 17.33 1.91
CA LEU A 134 -3.01 16.54 2.63
C LEU A 134 -2.23 17.46 3.57
N PHE A 135 -2.01 16.98 4.78
CA PHE A 135 -1.19 17.64 5.79
C PHE A 135 -0.09 16.71 6.26
N LYS A 136 1.10 17.26 6.41
CA LYS A 136 2.24 16.55 6.99
C LYS A 136 2.60 17.14 8.34
N TYR A 137 2.68 16.28 9.33
CA TYR A 137 3.11 16.61 10.68
C TYR A 137 4.38 15.85 11.03
N ASN A 138 5.27 16.51 11.77
CA ASN A 138 6.35 15.79 12.46
C ASN A 138 5.80 15.06 13.70
N PHE A 139 6.63 14.26 14.34
CA PHE A 139 6.22 13.48 15.54
C PHE A 139 6.01 14.35 16.80
N THR A 140 6.30 15.64 16.75
CA THR A 140 5.96 16.64 17.79
C THR A 140 4.72 17.49 17.44
N LEU A 141 3.94 17.03 16.43
CA LEU A 141 2.70 17.68 15.94
C LEU A 141 2.90 19.09 15.36
N GLN A 142 4.08 19.41 14.90
CA GLN A 142 4.29 20.61 14.12
C GLN A 142 3.99 20.33 12.65
N LYS A 143 3.15 21.15 12.03
CA LYS A 143 2.88 21.04 10.60
C LYS A 143 4.13 21.43 9.81
N ILE A 144 4.62 20.54 8.95
CA ILE A 144 5.84 20.72 8.16
C ILE A 144 5.59 20.82 6.65
N ALA A 145 4.43 20.35 6.17
CA ALA A 145 4.00 20.55 4.79
C ALA A 145 2.48 20.42 4.67
N GLU A 146 1.93 20.96 3.60
CA GLU A 146 0.52 20.81 3.21
C GLU A 146 0.38 20.98 1.70
N THR A 147 -0.65 20.36 1.14
CA THR A 147 -1.03 20.62 -0.26
C THR A 147 -1.89 21.89 -0.35
N GLN A 148 -2.06 22.41 -1.54
CA GLN A 148 -3.21 23.27 -1.83
C GLN A 148 -4.51 22.45 -1.74
N PRO A 149 -5.70 23.09 -1.57
CA PRO A 149 -6.97 22.37 -1.66
C PRO A 149 -7.08 21.63 -3.00
N LEU A 150 -7.11 20.29 -2.94
CA LEU A 150 -6.99 19.44 -4.12
C LEU A 150 -8.22 19.53 -5.03
N ALA A 151 -9.37 19.84 -4.46
CA ALA A 151 -10.60 20.08 -5.23
C ALA A 151 -10.46 21.27 -6.21
N LEU A 152 -9.69 22.30 -5.82
CA LEU A 152 -9.39 23.43 -6.69
C LEU A 152 -8.36 23.07 -7.77
N LEU A 153 -7.38 22.24 -7.42
CA LEU A 153 -6.31 21.83 -8.33
C LEU A 153 -6.82 20.89 -9.43
N LEU A 154 -7.74 19.98 -9.08
CA LEU A 154 -8.19 18.90 -9.96
C LEU A 154 -9.62 19.11 -10.49
N ASN A 155 -10.28 20.21 -10.10
CA ASN A 155 -11.65 20.56 -10.48
C ASN A 155 -12.71 19.50 -10.13
N ASN A 156 -12.40 18.58 -9.23
CA ASN A 156 -13.30 17.54 -8.75
C ASN A 156 -12.99 17.22 -7.28
N PRO A 157 -14.02 16.95 -6.47
CA PRO A 157 -13.81 16.46 -5.12
C PRO A 157 -13.14 15.08 -5.14
N LEU A 158 -12.23 14.85 -4.20
CA LEU A 158 -11.48 13.62 -4.08
C LEU A 158 -12.07 12.70 -3.01
N SER A 159 -11.91 11.41 -3.22
CA SER A 159 -12.21 10.35 -2.26
C SER A 159 -10.97 9.49 -2.07
N ILE A 160 -9.97 10.03 -1.36
CA ILE A 160 -8.73 9.32 -1.07
C ILE A 160 -9.01 8.29 0.01
N THR A 161 -8.67 7.04 -0.29
CA THR A 161 -8.93 5.88 0.57
C THR A 161 -7.66 5.23 1.10
N SER A 162 -6.53 5.45 0.44
CA SER A 162 -5.25 4.88 0.83
C SER A 162 -4.11 5.82 0.45
N MET A 163 -3.05 5.81 1.24
CA MET A 163 -1.85 6.60 1.02
C MET A 163 -0.61 5.78 1.35
N CYS A 164 0.48 6.07 0.65
CA CYS A 164 1.81 5.63 1.03
C CYS A 164 2.83 6.71 0.67
N ALA A 165 3.92 6.79 1.44
CA ALA A 165 4.96 7.77 1.22
C ALA A 165 6.36 7.15 1.37
N ASN A 166 7.33 7.78 0.76
CA ASN A 166 8.77 7.55 0.96
C ASN A 166 9.51 8.89 0.96
N ASP A 167 10.83 8.88 0.89
CA ASP A 167 11.66 10.09 0.95
C ASP A 167 11.44 11.08 -0.20
N LYS A 168 10.79 10.65 -1.30
CA LYS A 168 10.62 11.45 -2.51
C LYS A 168 9.18 11.69 -2.88
N TRP A 169 8.32 10.70 -2.66
CA TRP A 169 6.97 10.65 -3.22
C TRP A 169 5.93 10.39 -2.15
N VAL A 170 4.76 10.96 -2.37
CA VAL A 170 3.52 10.60 -1.68
C VAL A 170 2.53 10.14 -2.76
N ALA A 171 2.03 8.94 -2.65
CA ALA A 171 1.01 8.40 -3.53
C ALA A 171 -0.31 8.27 -2.78
N CYS A 172 -1.39 8.72 -3.43
CA CYS A 172 -2.74 8.68 -2.89
C CYS A 172 -3.65 7.95 -3.86
N LEU A 173 -4.33 6.91 -3.39
CA LEU A 173 -5.36 6.23 -4.14
C LEU A 173 -6.69 6.98 -3.99
N ASN A 174 -7.21 7.49 -5.11
CA ASN A 174 -8.49 8.17 -5.18
C ASN A 174 -9.48 7.34 -5.98
N ASN A 175 -10.57 6.92 -5.35
CA ASN A 175 -11.58 6.04 -5.97
C ASN A 175 -12.22 6.63 -7.25
N ASN A 176 -12.20 7.96 -7.41
CA ASN A 176 -12.90 8.62 -8.50
C ASN A 176 -12.02 8.83 -9.74
N SER A 177 -10.69 8.91 -9.57
CA SER A 177 -9.79 9.32 -10.66
C SER A 177 -8.48 8.54 -10.75
N GLY A 178 -8.26 7.54 -9.90
CA GLY A 178 -7.06 6.72 -9.89
C GLY A 178 -6.00 7.19 -8.90
N ILE A 179 -4.75 7.28 -9.28
CA ILE A 179 -3.64 7.50 -8.35
C ILE A 179 -3.05 8.88 -8.54
N LEU A 180 -2.95 9.65 -7.46
CA LEU A 180 -2.32 10.97 -7.43
C LEU A 180 -0.93 10.87 -6.83
N ILE A 181 0.04 11.55 -7.43
CA ILE A 181 1.42 11.61 -6.97
C ILE A 181 1.78 13.04 -6.60
N PHE A 182 2.34 13.17 -5.40
CA PHE A 182 2.89 14.41 -4.88
C PHE A 182 4.38 14.20 -4.55
N ASP A 183 5.13 15.29 -4.52
CA ASP A 183 6.48 15.28 -3.95
C ASP A 183 6.44 15.26 -2.41
N ARG A 184 7.59 15.11 -1.79
CA ARG A 184 7.72 15.08 -0.32
C ARG A 184 7.29 16.37 0.40
N LEU A 185 7.09 17.47 -0.34
CA LEU A 185 6.65 18.77 0.18
C LEU A 185 5.15 19.00 -0.05
N GLY A 186 4.45 18.06 -0.70
CA GLY A 186 3.02 18.15 -0.99
C GLY A 186 2.69 18.86 -2.31
N SER A 187 3.68 19.16 -3.16
CA SER A 187 3.42 19.69 -4.49
C SER A 187 2.88 18.57 -5.38
N TYR A 188 1.75 18.84 -6.05
CA TYR A 188 1.20 17.90 -7.02
C TYR A 188 2.16 17.71 -8.21
N VAL A 189 2.42 16.47 -8.56
CA VAL A 189 3.31 16.10 -9.66
C VAL A 189 2.52 15.60 -10.85
N ARG A 190 1.65 14.60 -10.66
CA ARG A 190 0.85 13.97 -11.73
C ARG A 190 -0.21 13.04 -11.17
N SER A 191 -1.03 12.52 -12.10
CA SER A 191 -1.97 11.44 -11.81
C SER A 191 -1.84 10.30 -12.83
N PHE A 192 -2.29 9.11 -12.42
CA PHE A 192 -2.45 7.95 -13.29
C PHE A 192 -3.92 7.54 -13.30
N ASP A 193 -4.48 7.32 -14.49
CA ASP A 193 -5.87 6.85 -14.67
C ASP A 193 -5.94 5.35 -14.35
N ALA A 194 -6.00 5.04 -13.05
CA ALA A 194 -6.07 3.70 -12.50
C ALA A 194 -7.33 3.59 -11.62
N LYS A 195 -8.50 3.82 -12.23
CA LYS A 195 -9.80 3.90 -11.52
C LYS A 195 -10.23 2.61 -10.84
N HIS A 196 -9.68 1.49 -11.29
CA HIS A 196 -9.95 0.17 -10.72
C HIS A 196 -8.82 -0.33 -9.81
N ALA A 197 -7.83 0.52 -9.52
CA ALA A 197 -6.79 0.18 -8.56
C ALA A 197 -7.39 -0.03 -7.18
N SER A 198 -7.06 -1.15 -6.56
CA SER A 198 -7.56 -1.52 -5.23
C SER A 198 -6.59 -1.16 -4.10
N CYS A 199 -5.31 -1.11 -4.38
CA CYS A 199 -4.27 -0.72 -3.42
C CYS A 199 -3.00 -0.25 -4.12
N ILE A 200 -2.15 0.45 -3.38
CA ILE A 200 -0.92 1.07 -3.86
C ILE A 200 0.26 0.79 -2.94
N MET A 201 1.45 0.78 -3.50
CA MET A 201 2.72 0.70 -2.78
C MET A 201 3.79 1.50 -3.51
N LEU A 202 4.71 2.13 -2.76
CA LEU A 202 5.90 2.79 -3.30
C LEU A 202 7.16 1.98 -2.96
N LEU A 203 7.98 1.71 -3.99
CA LEU A 203 9.32 1.14 -3.87
C LEU A 203 10.30 2.10 -4.52
N GLU A 204 11.02 2.90 -3.74
CA GLU A 204 11.91 3.95 -4.23
C GLU A 204 11.24 4.87 -5.26
N ASN A 205 11.51 4.68 -6.55
CA ASN A 205 10.89 5.43 -7.65
C ASN A 205 9.82 4.63 -8.39
N MET A 206 9.48 3.44 -7.91
CA MET A 206 8.47 2.58 -8.51
C MET A 206 7.16 2.70 -7.73
N LEU A 207 6.08 3.06 -8.43
CA LEU A 207 4.72 2.87 -7.95
C LEU A 207 4.28 1.47 -8.38
N VAL A 208 3.76 0.69 -7.44
CA VAL A 208 3.11 -0.59 -7.71
C VAL A 208 1.66 -0.49 -7.25
N TYR A 209 0.73 -0.91 -8.10
CA TYR A 209 -0.67 -0.97 -7.73
C TYR A 209 -1.33 -2.26 -8.25
N ALA A 210 -2.38 -2.68 -7.57
CA ALA A 210 -3.16 -3.85 -8.00
C ALA A 210 -4.42 -3.41 -8.74
N GLU A 211 -4.64 -3.98 -9.91
CA GLU A 211 -5.84 -3.80 -10.71
C GLU A 211 -6.15 -5.09 -11.49
N ASN A 212 -7.40 -5.55 -11.45
CA ASN A 212 -7.87 -6.72 -12.23
C ASN A 212 -6.95 -7.97 -12.11
N ASN A 213 -6.51 -8.31 -10.90
CA ASN A 213 -5.60 -9.43 -10.61
C ASN A 213 -4.19 -9.27 -11.22
N GLU A 214 -3.82 -8.07 -11.56
CA GLU A 214 -2.46 -7.73 -12.00
C GLU A 214 -1.81 -6.78 -11.01
N LEU A 215 -0.50 -6.93 -10.78
CA LEU A 215 0.33 -5.89 -10.19
C LEU A 215 0.99 -5.11 -11.33
N ILE A 216 0.74 -3.82 -11.39
CA ILE A 216 1.22 -2.92 -12.43
C ILE A 216 2.32 -2.05 -11.86
N PHE A 217 3.42 -1.93 -12.59
CA PHE A 217 4.64 -1.25 -12.17
C PHE A 217 4.86 0.00 -13.00
N ILE A 218 4.90 1.16 -12.36
CA ILE A 218 5.15 2.46 -12.99
C ILE A 218 6.46 3.04 -12.47
N ASP A 219 7.39 3.35 -13.36
CA ASP A 219 8.56 4.16 -13.00
C ASP A 219 8.16 5.63 -12.93
N LEU A 220 8.21 6.21 -11.73
CA LEU A 220 7.80 7.60 -11.48
C LEU A 220 8.79 8.64 -12.04
N LYS A 221 10.04 8.27 -12.31
CA LYS A 221 11.01 9.15 -12.97
C LYS A 221 10.81 9.18 -14.47
N LEU A 222 10.66 7.99 -15.07
CA LEU A 222 10.46 7.83 -16.52
C LEU A 222 9.01 8.11 -16.92
N ASN A 223 8.09 8.10 -15.96
CA ASN A 223 6.65 8.28 -16.17
C ASN A 223 6.04 7.26 -17.15
N LEU A 224 6.43 6.01 -17.00
CA LEU A 224 5.93 4.95 -17.87
C LEU A 224 5.72 3.65 -17.11
N GLU A 225 4.78 2.86 -17.61
CA GLU A 225 4.60 1.47 -17.19
C GLU A 225 5.79 0.64 -17.64
N THR A 226 6.42 -0.07 -16.69
CA THR A 226 7.61 -0.88 -16.97
C THR A 226 7.30 -2.35 -17.10
N SER A 227 6.32 -2.85 -16.36
CA SER A 227 5.93 -4.27 -16.37
C SER A 227 4.57 -4.50 -15.74
N ARG A 228 4.03 -5.70 -15.96
CA ARG A 228 2.84 -6.23 -15.28
C ARG A 228 3.12 -7.64 -14.81
N LEU A 229 2.64 -7.94 -13.62
CA LEU A 229 2.67 -9.28 -13.05
C LEU A 229 1.24 -9.79 -12.90
N LYS A 230 0.84 -10.76 -13.72
CA LYS A 230 -0.44 -11.44 -13.57
C LYS A 230 -0.41 -12.35 -12.35
N THR A 231 -1.50 -12.36 -11.59
CA THR A 231 -1.69 -13.24 -10.44
C THR A 231 -3.01 -13.99 -10.56
N ASP A 232 -3.10 -15.16 -9.92
CA ASP A 232 -4.37 -15.88 -9.77
C ASP A 232 -5.14 -15.42 -8.51
N ILE A 233 -4.72 -14.29 -7.90
CA ILE A 233 -5.26 -13.78 -6.65
C ILE A 233 -6.23 -12.65 -6.94
N ASN A 234 -7.48 -12.84 -6.50
CA ASN A 234 -8.55 -11.85 -6.62
C ASN A 234 -8.66 -10.99 -5.36
N ASN A 235 -9.22 -9.77 -5.51
CA ASN A 235 -9.53 -8.87 -4.38
C ASN A 235 -8.29 -8.52 -3.54
N ILE A 236 -7.21 -8.12 -4.21
CA ILE A 236 -5.99 -7.68 -3.54
C ILE A 236 -6.26 -6.30 -2.90
N ASN A 237 -6.16 -6.20 -1.57
CA ASN A 237 -6.47 -5.00 -0.80
C ASN A 237 -5.22 -4.32 -0.22
N SER A 238 -4.08 -5.01 -0.19
CA SER A 238 -2.79 -4.45 0.23
C SER A 238 -1.64 -5.20 -0.39
N ILE A 239 -0.55 -4.49 -0.66
CA ILE A 239 0.68 -5.01 -1.25
C ILE A 239 1.85 -4.59 -0.37
N LYS A 240 2.75 -5.52 -0.06
CA LYS A 240 4.06 -5.25 0.55
C LYS A 240 5.13 -6.06 -0.18
N TRP A 241 6.36 -5.59 -0.09
CA TRP A 241 7.51 -6.20 -0.76
C TRP A 241 8.62 -6.49 0.23
N PHE A 242 9.18 -7.70 0.15
CA PHE A 242 10.36 -8.08 0.92
C PHE A 242 11.10 -9.25 0.24
N HIS A 243 12.42 -9.14 0.08
CA HIS A 243 13.32 -10.18 -0.41
C HIS A 243 12.80 -10.95 -1.64
N ASN A 244 12.54 -10.23 -2.74
CA ASN A 244 12.04 -10.80 -4.00
C ASN A 244 10.68 -11.51 -3.89
N CYS A 245 9.89 -11.16 -2.88
CA CYS A 245 8.52 -11.64 -2.71
C CYS A 245 7.55 -10.49 -2.52
N PHE A 246 6.40 -10.57 -3.14
CA PHE A 246 5.24 -9.78 -2.77
C PHE A 246 4.44 -10.52 -1.70
N TYR A 247 3.95 -9.75 -0.74
CA TYR A 247 2.99 -10.17 0.26
C TYR A 247 1.70 -9.40 -0.03
N LEU A 248 0.63 -10.13 -0.30
CA LEU A 248 -0.66 -9.59 -0.72
C LEU A 248 -1.71 -9.91 0.32
N LEU A 249 -2.47 -8.91 0.74
CA LEU A 249 -3.71 -9.14 1.48
C LEU A 249 -4.84 -9.27 0.48
N ALA A 250 -5.49 -10.43 0.46
CA ALA A 250 -6.63 -10.71 -0.39
C ALA A 250 -7.59 -11.66 0.32
N ASN A 251 -8.90 -11.33 0.33
CA ASN A 251 -9.93 -12.14 0.99
C ASN A 251 -9.57 -12.48 2.45
N ASN A 252 -9.08 -11.52 3.21
CA ASN A 252 -8.61 -11.65 4.60
C ASN A 252 -7.43 -12.62 4.79
N LYS A 253 -6.70 -12.97 3.73
CA LYS A 253 -5.52 -13.82 3.77
C LYS A 253 -4.29 -13.06 3.33
N ILE A 254 -3.17 -13.30 4.01
CA ILE A 254 -1.86 -12.82 3.55
C ILE A 254 -1.21 -13.94 2.76
N ILE A 255 -0.94 -13.66 1.48
CA ILE A 255 -0.40 -14.60 0.51
C ILE A 255 0.95 -14.08 0.01
N GLN A 256 1.97 -14.91 0.11
CA GLN A 256 3.29 -14.63 -0.44
C GLN A 256 3.37 -15.16 -1.87
N ILE A 257 3.91 -14.35 -2.77
CA ILE A 257 4.24 -14.73 -4.14
C ILE A 257 5.70 -14.38 -4.45
N ALA A 258 6.43 -15.34 -5.00
CA ALA A 258 7.80 -15.09 -5.45
C ALA A 258 7.78 -14.26 -6.74
N TYR A 259 8.66 -13.26 -6.83
CA TYR A 259 8.86 -12.45 -8.02
C TYR A 259 10.32 -12.54 -8.45
N LYS A 260 10.56 -13.06 -9.64
CA LYS A 260 11.86 -12.99 -10.30
C LYS A 260 11.78 -11.88 -11.33
N LYS A 261 12.61 -10.88 -11.17
CA LYS A 261 12.82 -9.89 -12.22
C LYS A 261 13.70 -10.56 -13.28
N ASP A 262 13.16 -10.75 -14.47
CA ASP A 262 13.91 -11.23 -15.64
C ASP A 262 14.99 -10.21 -16.06
#